data_d2efe8e08c96f9b6e81c36697900d4ff
#
_entry.id   d2efe8e08c96f9b6e81c36697900d4ff
#
_cell.length_a   1.000
_cell.length_b   1.000
_cell.length_c   1.000
_cell.angle_alpha   90.00
_cell.angle_beta   90.00
_cell.angle_gamma   90.00
#
_symmetry.space_group_name_H-M   'P 1'
#
loop_
_entity.id
_entity.type
_entity.pdbx_description
1 polymer ?
#
loop_
_entity_poly.entity_id
_entity_poly.type
_entity_poly.pdbx_seq_one_letter_code
_entity_poly.pdbx_strand_id
1 'polypeptide(L)'
;LELVDKMGREFYLSELLEPLEKRFDFIILDCPPSLGLLTLNALCAAKEILVPLQCEFFALEGIVKLLQTYEQVKKRLNPQLWLLGVVLTMFDGRNRLTRQVQDEVNRCFPDQIFKTVIPRTVRLSEAPSFGKSILHYDIKSKGSEAYLSLAKEIVMRKPGSRTATAE
;
A
#
# COMPACT_ATOMS: atom_id res chain seq x y z
N LEU A 1 -11.22 12.13 -18.14
CA LEU A 1 -12.10 13.31 -18.29
C LEU A 1 -13.60 12.95 -18.28
N GLU A 2 -13.97 11.74 -18.71
CA GLU A 2 -15.39 11.31 -18.79
C GLU A 2 -16.06 11.01 -17.43
N LEU A 3 -15.30 10.83 -16.36
CA LEU A 3 -15.85 10.57 -15.02
C LEU A 3 -16.22 11.83 -14.25
N VAL A 4 -15.70 13.00 -14.64
CA VAL A 4 -15.83 14.24 -13.85
C VAL A 4 -17.27 14.71 -13.72
N ASP A 5 -18.10 14.49 -14.75
CA ASP A 5 -19.49 14.97 -14.83
C ASP A 5 -20.53 13.91 -14.40
N LYS A 6 -20.09 12.73 -13.95
CA LYS A 6 -21.02 11.66 -13.54
C LYS A 6 -21.36 11.76 -12.06
N MET A 7 -22.63 11.58 -11.73
CA MET A 7 -23.08 11.39 -10.34
C MET A 7 -22.56 10.04 -9.80
N GLY A 8 -22.12 10.01 -8.54
CA GLY A 8 -21.55 8.80 -7.93
C GLY A 8 -20.21 8.36 -8.52
N ARG A 9 -19.51 9.28 -9.18
CA ARG A 9 -18.24 9.04 -9.90
C ARG A 9 -17.16 8.37 -9.05
N GLU A 10 -17.21 8.53 -7.75
CA GLU A 10 -16.31 7.92 -6.77
C GLU A 10 -16.54 6.42 -6.56
N PHE A 11 -17.70 5.89 -6.94
CA PHE A 11 -18.07 4.47 -6.76
C PHE A 11 -18.00 3.65 -8.05
N TYR A 12 -17.64 4.26 -9.16
CA TYR A 12 -17.67 3.62 -10.48
C TYR A 12 -16.78 2.36 -10.55
N LEU A 13 -15.59 2.41 -9.92
CA LEU A 13 -14.71 1.27 -9.86
C LEU A 13 -15.29 0.17 -8.95
N SER A 14 -15.92 0.52 -7.86
CA SER A 14 -16.57 -0.45 -6.95
C SER A 14 -17.62 -1.26 -7.68
N GLU A 15 -18.49 -0.62 -8.46
CA GLU A 15 -19.52 -1.29 -9.27
C GLU A 15 -18.91 -2.23 -10.32
N LEU A 16 -17.81 -1.83 -10.97
CA LEU A 16 -17.12 -2.66 -11.95
C LEU A 16 -16.43 -3.88 -11.33
N LEU A 17 -16.00 -3.80 -10.07
CA LEU A 17 -15.29 -4.87 -9.38
C LEU A 17 -16.23 -5.88 -8.70
N GLU A 18 -17.47 -5.52 -8.41
CA GLU A 18 -18.43 -6.38 -7.73
C GLU A 18 -18.55 -7.80 -8.34
N PRO A 19 -18.70 -7.99 -9.68
CA PRO A 19 -18.78 -9.32 -10.26
C PRO A 19 -17.48 -10.12 -10.18
N LEU A 20 -16.34 -9.45 -9.94
CA LEU A 20 -15.01 -10.07 -9.85
C LEU A 20 -14.69 -10.55 -8.43
N GLU A 21 -15.30 -9.99 -7.39
CA GLU A 21 -15.02 -10.35 -5.99
C GLU A 21 -15.25 -11.84 -5.68
N LYS A 22 -16.18 -12.49 -6.39
CA LYS A 22 -16.44 -13.93 -6.24
C LYS A 22 -15.49 -14.83 -7.02
N ARG A 23 -14.65 -14.24 -7.88
CA ARG A 23 -13.77 -14.99 -8.80
C ARG A 23 -12.31 -14.98 -8.38
N PHE A 24 -11.92 -14.04 -7.52
CA PHE A 24 -10.52 -13.84 -7.13
C PHE A 24 -10.40 -13.72 -5.62
N ASP A 25 -9.38 -14.35 -5.05
CA ASP A 25 -9.05 -14.23 -3.62
C ASP A 25 -8.47 -12.84 -3.30
N PHE A 26 -7.78 -12.22 -4.26
CA PHE A 26 -7.18 -10.88 -4.16
C PHE A 26 -7.42 -10.09 -5.44
N ILE A 27 -7.81 -8.83 -5.28
CA ILE A 27 -7.84 -7.82 -6.35
C ILE A 27 -6.92 -6.69 -5.89
N ILE A 28 -5.84 -6.45 -6.63
CA ILE A 28 -4.83 -5.43 -6.30
C ILE A 28 -5.04 -4.23 -7.21
N LEU A 29 -5.26 -3.06 -6.60
CA LEU A 29 -5.42 -1.79 -7.29
C LEU A 29 -4.11 -0.99 -7.18
N ASP A 30 -3.35 -0.94 -8.26
CA ASP A 30 -2.15 -0.08 -8.36
C ASP A 30 -2.57 1.36 -8.66
N CYS A 31 -2.25 2.27 -7.74
CA CYS A 31 -2.72 3.65 -7.80
C CYS A 31 -1.56 4.62 -8.05
N PRO A 32 -1.79 5.68 -8.84
CA PRO A 32 -0.81 6.75 -9.00
C PRO A 32 -0.60 7.48 -7.65
N PRO A 33 0.55 8.15 -7.46
CA PRO A 33 0.85 8.88 -6.22
C PRO A 33 -0.01 10.14 -6.01
N SER A 34 -0.85 10.49 -6.97
CA SER A 34 -1.77 11.63 -6.88
C SER A 34 -3.06 11.24 -6.16
N LEU A 35 -3.58 12.13 -5.29
CA LEU A 35 -4.87 11.96 -4.61
C LEU A 35 -6.04 12.49 -5.48
N GLY A 36 -6.06 12.08 -6.75
CA GLY A 36 -7.10 12.44 -7.72
C GLY A 36 -8.30 11.49 -7.69
N LEU A 37 -9.23 11.71 -8.64
CA LEU A 37 -10.48 10.93 -8.75
C LEU A 37 -10.24 9.42 -8.92
N LEU A 38 -9.17 9.00 -9.60
CA LEU A 38 -8.84 7.58 -9.78
C LEU A 38 -8.44 6.94 -8.44
N THR A 39 -7.60 7.61 -7.66
CA THR A 39 -7.21 7.14 -6.33
C THR A 39 -8.42 7.13 -5.39
N LEU A 40 -9.30 8.12 -5.48
CA LEU A 40 -10.55 8.14 -4.72
C LEU A 40 -11.44 6.94 -5.06
N ASN A 41 -11.60 6.62 -6.36
CA ASN A 41 -12.32 5.42 -6.79
C ASN A 41 -11.72 4.14 -6.22
N ALA A 42 -10.39 4.02 -6.24
CA ALA A 42 -9.71 2.86 -5.68
C ALA A 42 -9.95 2.75 -4.16
N LEU A 43 -9.90 3.86 -3.42
CA LEU A 43 -10.16 3.88 -1.98
C LEU A 43 -11.63 3.56 -1.65
N CYS A 44 -12.57 3.98 -2.49
CA CYS A 44 -13.98 3.63 -2.32
C CYS A 44 -14.26 2.15 -2.61
N ALA A 45 -13.54 1.54 -3.55
CA ALA A 45 -13.70 0.14 -3.93
C ALA A 45 -12.91 -0.84 -3.02
N ALA A 46 -11.81 -0.39 -2.43
CA ALA A 46 -10.92 -1.26 -1.66
C ALA A 46 -11.49 -1.56 -0.27
N LYS A 47 -11.15 -2.74 0.26
CA LYS A 47 -11.36 -3.10 1.67
C LYS A 47 -10.13 -2.74 2.51
N GLU A 48 -8.95 -2.74 1.89
CA GLU A 48 -7.67 -2.63 2.57
C GLU A 48 -6.72 -1.70 1.82
N ILE A 49 -5.91 -0.93 2.55
CA ILE A 49 -4.83 -0.12 2.00
C ILE A 49 -3.50 -0.65 2.48
N LEU A 50 -2.63 -0.99 1.54
CA LEU A 50 -1.20 -1.19 1.78
C LEU A 50 -0.45 0.04 1.30
N VAL A 51 0.36 0.65 2.16
CA VAL A 51 1.13 1.86 1.84
C VAL A 51 2.61 1.52 1.67
N PRO A 52 3.14 1.46 0.43
CA PRO A 52 4.57 1.39 0.22
C PRO A 52 5.19 2.77 0.48
N LEU A 53 6.16 2.83 1.41
CA LEU A 53 6.83 4.05 1.82
C LEU A 53 8.33 3.95 1.53
N GLN A 54 8.84 4.83 0.68
CA GLN A 54 10.27 4.94 0.47
C GLN A 54 10.96 5.57 1.69
N CYS A 55 12.12 5.03 2.08
CA CYS A 55 12.88 5.54 3.23
C CYS A 55 13.67 6.80 2.86
N GLU A 56 12.96 7.88 2.47
CA GLU A 56 13.51 9.16 2.08
C GLU A 56 12.91 10.30 2.93
N PHE A 57 13.58 11.46 2.97
CA PHE A 57 13.24 12.56 3.87
C PHE A 57 11.79 13.06 3.74
N PHE A 58 11.27 13.19 2.52
CA PHE A 58 9.91 13.67 2.29
C PHE A 58 8.81 12.60 2.42
N ALA A 59 9.17 11.37 2.71
CA ALA A 59 8.23 10.27 2.81
C ALA A 59 7.17 10.49 3.91
N LEU A 60 7.58 11.11 5.03
CA LEU A 60 6.69 11.36 6.16
C LEU A 60 5.61 12.40 5.85
N GLU A 61 5.92 13.44 5.07
CA GLU A 61 4.91 14.41 4.64
C GLU A 61 3.87 13.77 3.72
N GLY A 62 4.31 12.88 2.81
CA GLY A 62 3.42 12.16 1.91
C GLY A 62 2.45 11.26 2.64
N ILE A 63 2.92 10.53 3.66
CA ILE A 63 2.07 9.62 4.42
C ILE A 63 1.03 10.37 5.26
N VAL A 64 1.35 11.53 5.83
CA VAL A 64 0.38 12.36 6.59
C VAL A 64 -0.78 12.79 5.69
N LYS A 65 -0.49 13.27 4.47
CA LYS A 65 -1.53 13.67 3.49
C LYS A 65 -2.40 12.48 3.08
N LEU A 66 -1.78 11.31 2.85
CA LEU A 66 -2.50 10.09 2.53
C LEU A 66 -3.45 9.67 3.66
N LEU A 67 -2.99 9.72 4.91
CA LEU A 67 -3.82 9.38 6.07
C LEU A 67 -5.00 10.34 6.25
N GLN A 68 -4.80 11.63 6.04
CA GLN A 68 -5.90 12.59 6.06
C GLN A 68 -6.98 12.24 5.03
N THR A 69 -6.56 11.86 3.82
CA THR A 69 -7.49 11.42 2.76
C THR A 69 -8.15 10.09 3.13
N TYR A 70 -7.39 9.13 3.65
CA TYR A 70 -7.90 7.86 4.14
C TYR A 70 -9.01 8.06 5.19
N GLU A 71 -8.77 8.88 6.22
CA GLU A 71 -9.76 9.16 7.25
C GLU A 71 -11.04 9.83 6.69
N GLN A 72 -10.90 10.74 5.73
CA GLN A 72 -12.04 11.36 5.08
C GLN A 72 -12.87 10.34 4.26
N VAL A 73 -12.19 9.49 3.49
CA VAL A 73 -12.85 8.44 2.71
C VAL A 73 -13.54 7.45 3.64
N LYS A 74 -12.84 6.96 4.66
CA LYS A 74 -13.40 6.05 5.66
C LYS A 74 -14.64 6.61 6.35
N LYS A 75 -14.61 7.89 6.73
CA LYS A 75 -15.73 8.53 7.41
C LYS A 75 -16.94 8.78 6.51
N ARG A 76 -16.74 9.08 5.23
CA ARG A 76 -17.81 9.62 4.36
C ARG A 76 -18.24 8.68 3.25
N LEU A 77 -17.33 7.86 2.72
CA LEU A 77 -17.54 7.12 1.48
C LEU A 77 -17.41 5.60 1.66
N ASN A 78 -16.42 5.14 2.44
CA ASN A 78 -16.16 3.71 2.64
C ASN A 78 -15.81 3.41 4.10
N PRO A 79 -16.82 3.24 4.99
CA PRO A 79 -16.58 2.96 6.42
C PRO A 79 -15.86 1.64 6.70
N GLN A 80 -15.85 0.70 5.74
CA GLN A 80 -15.19 -0.60 5.88
C GLN A 80 -13.70 -0.54 5.50
N LEU A 81 -13.26 0.58 4.91
CA LEU A 81 -11.87 0.74 4.52
C LEU A 81 -10.96 0.73 5.75
N TRP A 82 -9.92 -0.08 5.73
CA TRP A 82 -8.96 -0.12 6.82
C TRP A 82 -7.51 -0.10 6.31
N LEU A 83 -6.60 0.39 7.15
CA LEU A 83 -5.18 0.43 6.84
C LEU A 83 -4.54 -0.93 7.19
N LEU A 84 -4.23 -1.73 6.18
CA LEU A 84 -3.53 -3.01 6.32
C LEU A 84 -2.12 -2.80 6.90
N GLY A 85 -1.45 -1.75 6.44
CA GLY A 85 -0.18 -1.33 7.02
C GLY A 85 0.72 -0.58 6.06
N VAL A 86 1.90 -0.23 6.58
CA VAL A 86 2.96 0.48 5.87
C VAL A 86 4.13 -0.48 5.66
N VAL A 87 4.59 -0.62 4.41
CA VAL A 87 5.79 -1.39 4.07
C VAL A 87 6.91 -0.45 3.64
N LEU A 88 8.06 -0.55 4.29
CA LEU A 88 9.23 0.23 3.95
C LEU A 88 9.88 -0.32 2.68
N THR A 89 10.08 0.56 1.70
CA THR A 89 10.70 0.23 0.41
C THR A 89 11.98 1.02 0.19
N MET A 90 12.78 0.59 -0.79
CA MET A 90 14.10 1.18 -1.08
C MET A 90 14.99 1.22 0.18
N PHE A 91 14.82 0.22 1.06
CA PHE A 91 15.46 0.16 2.36
C PHE A 91 16.97 -0.13 2.21
N ASP A 92 17.82 0.74 2.75
CA ASP A 92 19.25 0.50 2.94
C ASP A 92 19.62 0.68 4.42
N GLY A 93 19.75 -0.41 5.14
CA GLY A 93 20.04 -0.41 6.58
C GLY A 93 21.40 0.19 6.98
N ARG A 94 22.29 0.47 5.99
CA ARG A 94 23.58 1.18 6.22
C ARG A 94 23.37 2.68 6.31
N ASN A 95 22.27 3.19 5.75
CA ASN A 95 21.99 4.62 5.70
C ASN A 95 21.28 5.06 7.01
N ARG A 96 21.86 6.08 7.68
CA ARG A 96 21.30 6.65 8.90
C ARG A 96 19.90 7.23 8.69
N LEU A 97 19.66 7.88 7.55
CA LEU A 97 18.34 8.44 7.23
C LEU A 97 17.26 7.35 7.17
N THR A 98 17.57 6.21 6.55
CA THR A 98 16.65 5.06 6.47
C THR A 98 16.20 4.59 7.86
N ARG A 99 17.14 4.52 8.81
CA ARG A 99 16.82 4.14 10.20
C ARG A 99 15.97 5.19 10.89
N GLN A 100 16.27 6.48 10.71
CA GLN A 100 15.48 7.57 11.26
C GLN A 100 14.03 7.56 10.74
N VAL A 101 13.84 7.34 9.44
CA VAL A 101 12.51 7.20 8.84
C VAL A 101 11.79 5.98 9.43
N GLN A 102 12.47 4.84 9.54
CA GLN A 102 11.91 3.64 10.16
C GLN A 102 11.46 3.88 11.60
N ASP A 103 12.28 4.53 12.42
CA ASP A 103 11.96 4.84 13.81
C ASP A 103 10.75 5.78 13.92
N GLU A 104 10.65 6.78 13.04
CA GLU A 104 9.51 7.70 13.00
C GLU A 104 8.23 7.00 12.56
N VAL A 105 8.30 6.17 11.52
CA VAL A 105 7.15 5.37 11.05
C VAL A 105 6.70 4.39 12.13
N ASN A 106 7.63 3.73 12.84
CA ASN A 106 7.31 2.87 13.97
C ASN A 106 6.59 3.61 15.10
N ARG A 107 6.96 4.87 15.33
CA ARG A 107 6.32 5.71 16.35
C ARG A 107 4.90 6.12 15.95
N CYS A 108 4.72 6.47 14.66
CA CYS A 108 3.41 6.88 14.14
C CYS A 108 2.46 5.69 13.91
N PHE A 109 3.00 4.50 13.62
CA PHE A 109 2.25 3.30 13.22
C PHE A 109 2.72 2.06 13.97
N PRO A 110 2.69 2.03 15.32
CA PRO A 110 3.36 0.98 16.11
C PRO A 110 2.91 -0.44 15.76
N ASP A 111 1.65 -0.60 15.34
CA ASP A 111 1.09 -1.90 14.99
C ASP A 111 0.81 -2.09 13.50
N GLN A 112 1.05 -1.09 12.66
CA GLN A 112 0.66 -1.10 11.25
C GLN A 112 1.85 -1.18 10.30
N ILE A 113 3.06 -1.19 10.83
CA ILE A 113 4.24 -1.41 10.00
C ILE A 113 4.42 -2.91 9.71
N PHE A 114 4.79 -3.22 8.46
CA PHE A 114 5.19 -4.57 8.11
C PHE A 114 6.59 -4.88 8.65
N LYS A 115 6.79 -6.10 9.15
CA LYS A 115 8.12 -6.57 9.56
C LYS A 115 9.05 -6.71 8.37
N THR A 116 8.47 -7.08 7.23
CA THR A 116 9.16 -7.19 5.95
C THR A 116 9.48 -5.81 5.41
N VAL A 117 10.73 -5.60 4.99
CA VAL A 117 11.19 -4.41 4.26
C VAL A 117 11.63 -4.80 2.86
N ILE A 118 11.37 -3.96 1.86
CA ILE A 118 11.83 -4.18 0.49
C ILE A 118 13.17 -3.45 0.30
N PRO A 119 14.28 -4.18 0.10
CA PRO A 119 15.59 -3.57 0.01
C PRO A 119 15.80 -2.82 -1.30
N ARG A 120 16.67 -1.82 -1.27
CA ARG A 120 17.16 -1.17 -2.48
C ARG A 120 18.15 -2.08 -3.17
N THR A 121 17.79 -2.62 -4.35
CA THR A 121 18.68 -3.50 -5.14
C THR A 121 18.59 -3.19 -6.63
N VAL A 122 19.70 -3.36 -7.33
CA VAL A 122 19.78 -3.17 -8.78
C VAL A 122 18.83 -4.12 -9.50
N ARG A 123 18.71 -5.37 -9.03
CA ARG A 123 17.82 -6.39 -9.64
C ARG A 123 16.35 -5.98 -9.65
N LEU A 124 15.88 -5.31 -8.60
CA LEU A 124 14.50 -4.77 -8.55
C LEU A 124 14.30 -3.63 -9.55
N SER A 125 15.33 -2.85 -9.82
CA SER A 125 15.26 -1.76 -10.81
C SER A 125 15.37 -2.28 -12.25
N GLU A 126 16.08 -3.38 -12.48
CA GLU A 126 16.27 -4.00 -13.79
C GLU A 126 15.06 -4.79 -14.26
N ALA A 127 14.42 -5.56 -13.37
CA ALA A 127 13.33 -6.49 -13.71
C ALA A 127 12.22 -5.85 -14.57
N PRO A 128 11.72 -4.63 -14.27
CA PRO A 128 10.71 -3.97 -15.10
C PRO A 128 11.17 -3.66 -16.52
N SER A 129 12.45 -3.34 -16.75
CA SER A 129 12.98 -3.08 -18.10
C SER A 129 12.98 -4.33 -18.99
N PHE A 130 12.90 -5.52 -18.39
CA PHE A 130 12.73 -6.79 -19.08
C PHE A 130 11.27 -7.27 -19.12
N GLY A 131 10.31 -6.44 -18.67
CA GLY A 131 8.90 -6.82 -18.61
C GLY A 131 8.62 -7.99 -17.66
N LYS A 132 9.47 -8.21 -16.64
CA LYS A 132 9.37 -9.36 -15.73
C LYS A 132 9.19 -8.91 -14.30
N SER A 133 8.43 -9.69 -13.52
CA SER A 133 8.47 -9.56 -12.08
C SER A 133 9.84 -10.03 -11.56
N ILE A 134 10.23 -9.57 -10.38
CA ILE A 134 11.48 -9.99 -9.76
C ILE A 134 11.56 -11.51 -9.57
N LEU A 135 10.42 -12.16 -9.33
CA LEU A 135 10.34 -13.62 -9.17
C LEU A 135 10.67 -14.37 -10.47
N HIS A 136 10.33 -13.80 -11.63
CA HIS A 136 10.66 -14.35 -12.94
C HIS A 136 12.01 -13.87 -13.49
N TYR A 137 12.52 -12.75 -12.96
CA TYR A 137 13.80 -12.19 -13.38
C TYR A 137 14.97 -12.82 -12.64
N ASP A 138 14.88 -12.84 -11.29
CA ASP A 138 15.92 -13.40 -10.42
C ASP A 138 15.31 -13.92 -9.11
N ILE A 139 14.83 -15.17 -9.12
CA ILE A 139 14.17 -15.82 -7.98
C ILE A 139 15.07 -15.94 -6.74
N LYS A 140 16.40 -15.97 -6.91
CA LYS A 140 17.37 -16.09 -5.83
C LYS A 140 17.82 -14.75 -5.25
N SER A 141 17.32 -13.64 -5.79
CA SER A 141 17.67 -12.31 -5.32
C SER A 141 17.05 -11.98 -3.96
N LYS A 142 17.70 -11.11 -3.20
CA LYS A 142 17.14 -10.54 -1.95
C LYS A 142 15.80 -9.83 -2.20
N GLY A 143 15.60 -9.27 -3.40
CA GLY A 143 14.34 -8.66 -3.80
C GLY A 143 13.20 -9.68 -3.88
N SER A 144 13.44 -10.84 -4.51
CA SER A 144 12.48 -11.95 -4.59
C SER A 144 12.11 -12.47 -3.21
N GLU A 145 13.11 -12.72 -2.37
CA GLU A 145 12.91 -13.17 -0.98
C GLU A 145 12.04 -12.18 -0.18
N ALA A 146 12.33 -10.88 -0.32
CA ALA A 146 11.58 -9.83 0.37
C ALA A 146 10.12 -9.78 -0.09
N TYR A 147 9.84 -9.84 -1.40
CA TYR A 147 8.47 -9.84 -1.93
C TYR A 147 7.69 -11.10 -1.55
N LEU A 148 8.33 -12.27 -1.53
CA LEU A 148 7.70 -13.50 -1.04
C LEU A 148 7.37 -13.42 0.46
N SER A 149 8.26 -12.82 1.25
CA SER A 149 8.03 -12.60 2.68
C SER A 149 6.89 -11.61 2.92
N LEU A 150 6.84 -10.52 2.14
CA LEU A 150 5.75 -9.55 2.18
C LEU A 150 4.41 -10.21 1.83
N ALA A 151 4.36 -11.00 0.77
CA ALA A 151 3.14 -11.72 0.38
C ALA A 151 2.63 -12.64 1.49
N LYS A 152 3.53 -13.41 2.13
CA LYS A 152 3.18 -14.24 3.28
C LYS A 152 2.64 -13.40 4.45
N GLU A 153 3.28 -12.28 4.75
CA GLU A 153 2.87 -11.40 5.84
C GLU A 153 1.50 -10.76 5.56
N ILE A 154 1.20 -10.36 4.31
CA ILE A 154 -0.10 -9.86 3.90
C ILE A 154 -1.18 -10.92 4.13
N VAL A 155 -0.97 -12.15 3.65
CA VAL A 155 -1.95 -13.25 3.80
C VAL A 155 -2.21 -13.58 5.27
N MET A 156 -1.21 -13.44 6.13
CA MET A 156 -1.34 -13.72 7.58
C MET A 156 -2.01 -12.58 8.36
N ARG A 157 -2.01 -11.35 7.84
CA ARG A 157 -2.67 -10.22 8.49
C ARG A 157 -4.18 -10.32 8.31
N LYS A 158 -4.90 -10.78 9.32
CA LYS A 158 -6.37 -10.83 9.29
C LYS A 158 -6.98 -9.43 9.48
N PRO A 159 -8.04 -9.09 8.74
CA PRO A 159 -8.87 -7.94 9.05
C PRO A 159 -9.39 -8.06 10.49
N GLY A 160 -9.22 -7.02 11.29
CA GLY A 160 -9.83 -6.95 12.63
C GLY A 160 -9.10 -7.64 13.78
N SER A 161 -7.85 -8.09 13.63
CA SER A 161 -7.04 -8.59 14.77
C SER A 161 -6.48 -7.46 15.66
N ARG A 162 -7.17 -6.31 15.75
CA ARG A 162 -6.69 -5.17 16.52
C ARG A 162 -7.71 -4.63 17.47
N THR A 163 -7.25 -4.62 18.70
CA THR A 163 -7.70 -3.79 19.80
C THR A 163 -8.13 -2.41 19.31
N ALA A 164 -9.40 -2.10 19.53
CA ALA A 164 -9.85 -0.73 19.68
C ALA A 164 -8.90 -0.08 20.70
N THR A 165 -7.97 0.74 20.23
CA THR A 165 -7.27 1.65 21.13
C THR A 165 -8.31 2.67 21.55
N ALA A 166 -8.60 2.61 22.82
CA ALA A 166 -9.49 3.43 23.58
C ALA A 166 -9.30 4.93 23.31
N GLU A 167 -10.42 5.59 23.32
CA GLU A 167 -10.73 6.98 23.71
C GLU A 167 -9.57 7.85 24.16
#